data_08fbea948bbff4eebd2feba472b17f5f
#
_entry.id   08fbea948bbff4eebd2feba472b17f5f
#
_cell.length_a   1.000
_cell.length_b   1.000
_cell.length_c   1.000
_cell.angle_alpha   90.00
_cell.angle_beta   90.00
_cell.angle_gamma   90.00
#
_symmetry.space_group_name_H-M   'P 1'
#
loop_
_entity.id
_entity.type
_entity.pdbx_description
1 polymer ?
#
loop_
_entity_poly.entity_id
_entity_poly.type
_entity_poly.pdbx_seq_one_letter_code
_entity_poly.pdbx_strand_id
1 'polypeptide(L)'
;MTVERKPIAYGDMRGWLAALEAAGEVKHISGEVDWNIELGTIARLLQGPATGPAVMFDNIKDYNKPDSRCKTVFTGALANYRRIAMMMGLPADTHPRELVKLGRTILTGAIPPKIVKTGPCKENIITGDAINLYDFPAPYWNRLDGGRYIMTYGGCVTKDPETGVMNVGVYRGMIHDKTHIPILMWRAQHIGHHVTAWEQGGASEIPIAVAIGVEPALEFCAGAPVDRKSTRLNSSHRCISYAVFCLKKK
;
A
#
# COMPACT_ATOMS: atom_id res chain seq x y z
N MET A 1 -32.86 -2.93 -0.70
CA MET A 1 -32.40 -2.94 -2.11
C MET A 1 -31.07 -3.68 -2.15
N THR A 2 -30.96 -4.73 -2.93
CA THR A 2 -29.69 -5.39 -3.22
C THR A 2 -28.97 -4.54 -4.26
N VAL A 3 -27.86 -3.92 -3.88
CA VAL A 3 -27.02 -3.15 -4.82
C VAL A 3 -26.33 -4.16 -5.74
N GLU A 4 -26.57 -4.07 -7.04
CA GLU A 4 -25.91 -4.92 -8.01
C GLU A 4 -24.43 -4.57 -8.08
N ARG A 5 -23.57 -5.54 -7.76
CA ARG A 5 -22.14 -5.39 -7.78
C ARG A 5 -21.60 -5.68 -9.17
N LYS A 6 -20.90 -4.72 -9.77
CA LYS A 6 -20.10 -4.95 -10.97
C LYS A 6 -18.64 -5.22 -10.58
N PRO A 7 -18.01 -6.29 -11.06
CA PRO A 7 -16.59 -6.49 -10.83
C PRO A 7 -15.81 -5.37 -11.51
N ILE A 8 -15.05 -4.58 -10.73
CA ILE A 8 -14.17 -3.55 -11.24
C ILE A 8 -12.73 -4.04 -11.04
N ALA A 9 -11.96 -4.02 -12.10
CA ALA A 9 -10.53 -4.25 -12.06
C ALA A 9 -9.86 -2.96 -12.53
N TYR A 10 -9.23 -2.24 -11.61
CA TYR A 10 -8.42 -1.07 -11.95
C TYR A 10 -7.06 -1.48 -12.53
N GLY A 11 -6.71 -2.75 -12.41
CA GLY A 11 -5.46 -3.33 -12.88
C GLY A 11 -4.30 -2.95 -11.98
N ASP A 12 -4.16 -1.65 -11.67
CA ASP A 12 -3.06 -1.11 -10.87
C ASP A 12 -3.40 0.26 -10.22
N MET A 13 -2.44 0.83 -9.52
CA MET A 13 -2.58 2.16 -8.94
C MET A 13 -2.81 3.23 -10.02
N ARG A 14 -2.26 3.07 -11.25
CA ARG A 14 -2.48 4.02 -12.35
C ARG A 14 -3.92 3.98 -12.83
N GLY A 15 -4.48 2.77 -12.99
CA GLY A 15 -5.90 2.60 -13.32
C GLY A 15 -6.83 3.15 -12.23
N TRP A 16 -6.45 2.97 -10.96
CA TRP A 16 -7.16 3.58 -9.84
C TRP A 16 -7.13 5.11 -9.88
N LEU A 17 -5.94 5.70 -10.09
CA LEU A 17 -5.79 7.14 -10.22
C LEU A 17 -6.65 7.70 -11.36
N ALA A 18 -6.61 7.08 -12.54
CA ALA A 18 -7.43 7.49 -13.67
C ALA A 18 -8.94 7.44 -13.35
N ALA A 19 -9.40 6.43 -12.60
CA ALA A 19 -10.78 6.33 -12.16
C ALA A 19 -11.15 7.44 -11.15
N LEU A 20 -10.25 7.77 -10.23
CA LEU A 20 -10.46 8.85 -9.27
C LEU A 20 -10.46 10.23 -9.96
N GLU A 21 -9.59 10.45 -10.94
CA GLU A 21 -9.54 11.68 -11.73
C GLU A 21 -10.84 11.86 -12.53
N ALA A 22 -11.32 10.81 -13.21
CA ALA A 22 -12.58 10.83 -13.93
C ALA A 22 -13.78 11.09 -13.01
N ALA A 23 -13.71 10.72 -11.75
CA ALA A 23 -14.74 10.96 -10.73
C ALA A 23 -14.59 12.32 -10.02
N GLY A 24 -13.55 13.11 -10.31
CA GLY A 24 -13.27 14.37 -9.63
C GLY A 24 -12.82 14.21 -8.16
N GLU A 25 -12.31 13.03 -7.81
CA GLU A 25 -11.90 12.69 -6.43
C GLU A 25 -10.42 13.00 -6.15
N VAL A 26 -9.65 13.51 -7.11
CA VAL A 26 -8.22 13.87 -6.96
C VAL A 26 -8.04 15.37 -7.08
N LYS A 27 -7.22 15.93 -6.18
CA LYS A 27 -6.72 17.30 -6.30
C LYS A 27 -5.22 17.26 -6.55
N HIS A 28 -4.80 17.92 -7.63
CA HIS A 28 -3.40 18.12 -7.97
C HIS A 28 -2.82 19.34 -7.28
N ILE A 29 -1.62 19.22 -6.73
CA ILE A 29 -0.82 20.31 -6.18
C ILE A 29 0.44 20.41 -7.04
N SER A 30 0.46 21.39 -7.96
CA SER A 30 1.54 21.60 -8.93
C SER A 30 2.65 22.55 -8.43
N GLY A 31 2.35 23.37 -7.41
CA GLY A 31 3.38 24.15 -6.72
C GLY A 31 4.42 23.25 -6.06
N GLU A 32 5.66 23.74 -5.93
CA GLU A 32 6.68 23.00 -5.20
C GLU A 32 6.27 22.84 -3.73
N VAL A 33 6.36 21.60 -3.23
CA VAL A 33 6.01 21.25 -1.85
C VAL A 33 7.22 20.56 -1.19
N ASP A 34 7.56 21.01 0.02
CA ASP A 34 8.59 20.36 0.81
C ASP A 34 8.08 19.03 1.37
N TRP A 35 8.84 17.95 1.12
CA TRP A 35 8.56 16.64 1.69
C TRP A 35 8.64 16.63 3.22
N ASN A 36 9.33 17.63 3.81
CA ASN A 36 9.52 17.76 5.24
C ASN A 36 8.35 18.55 5.85
N ILE A 37 7.39 17.84 6.42
CA ILE A 37 6.20 18.34 7.16
C ILE A 37 5.16 19.04 6.28
N GLU A 38 5.53 19.89 5.32
CA GLU A 38 4.60 20.68 4.53
C GLU A 38 3.63 19.78 3.76
N LEU A 39 4.14 18.76 3.05
CA LEU A 39 3.32 17.79 2.33
C LEU A 39 2.28 17.13 3.24
N GLY A 40 2.70 16.66 4.40
CA GLY A 40 1.81 16.04 5.39
C GLY A 40 0.76 17.01 5.94
N THR A 41 1.14 18.27 6.13
CA THR A 41 0.22 19.33 6.59
C THR A 41 -0.85 19.63 5.55
N ILE A 42 -0.46 19.83 4.29
CA ILE A 42 -1.39 20.06 3.17
C ILE A 42 -2.34 18.87 3.00
N ALA A 43 -1.79 17.64 3.00
CA ALA A 43 -2.59 16.42 2.91
C ALA A 43 -3.66 16.35 4.01
N ARG A 44 -3.27 16.60 5.25
CA ARG A 44 -4.19 16.57 6.39
C ARG A 44 -5.28 17.63 6.31
N LEU A 45 -4.95 18.84 5.88
CA LEU A 45 -5.94 19.93 5.72
C LEU A 45 -6.96 19.60 4.63
N LEU A 46 -6.52 19.06 3.50
CA LEU A 46 -7.40 18.73 2.37
C LEU A 46 -8.24 17.47 2.62
N GLN A 47 -7.70 16.48 3.31
CA GLN A 47 -8.34 15.20 3.57
C GLN A 47 -9.12 15.15 4.88
N GLY A 48 -8.96 16.13 5.77
CA GLY A 48 -9.63 16.20 7.06
C GLY A 48 -11.16 16.16 7.00
N PRO A 49 -11.81 16.86 6.07
CA PRO A 49 -13.26 16.72 5.85
C PRO A 49 -13.61 15.31 5.34
N ALA A 50 -14.76 14.79 5.76
CA ALA A 50 -15.26 13.47 5.33
C ALA A 50 -15.41 13.32 3.80
N THR A 51 -15.46 14.44 3.08
CA THR A 51 -15.55 14.52 1.62
C THR A 51 -14.25 15.01 0.97
N GLY A 52 -13.17 15.10 1.73
CA GLY A 52 -11.90 15.61 1.24
C GLY A 52 -11.34 14.75 0.09
N PRO A 53 -10.71 15.38 -0.94
CA PRO A 53 -10.17 14.68 -2.09
C PRO A 53 -8.96 13.83 -1.73
N ALA A 54 -8.63 12.85 -2.57
CA ALA A 54 -7.26 12.34 -2.64
C ALA A 54 -6.35 13.45 -3.19
N VAL A 55 -5.07 13.41 -2.86
CA VAL A 55 -4.13 14.47 -3.25
C VAL A 55 -2.96 13.87 -4.01
N MET A 56 -2.68 14.44 -5.17
CA MET A 56 -1.48 14.20 -5.95
C MET A 56 -0.56 15.42 -5.83
N PHE A 57 0.62 15.22 -5.31
CA PHE A 57 1.68 16.21 -5.28
C PHE A 57 2.59 15.97 -6.48
N ASP A 58 2.59 16.89 -7.45
CA ASP A 58 3.26 16.71 -8.74
C ASP A 58 4.70 17.25 -8.73
N ASN A 59 5.04 18.09 -7.76
CA ASN A 59 6.32 18.77 -7.70
C ASN A 59 6.87 18.75 -6.25
N ILE A 60 7.68 17.76 -5.97
CA ILE A 60 8.28 17.57 -4.64
C ILE A 60 9.69 18.17 -4.64
N LYS A 61 9.96 19.03 -3.68
CA LYS A 61 11.29 19.62 -3.42
C LYS A 61 12.36 18.53 -3.40
N ASP A 62 13.49 18.80 -4.03
CA ASP A 62 14.63 17.88 -4.22
C ASP A 62 14.41 16.73 -5.19
N TYR A 63 13.15 16.43 -5.60
CA TYR A 63 12.77 15.34 -6.49
C TYR A 63 12.24 15.78 -7.86
N ASN A 64 12.26 17.07 -8.13
CA ASN A 64 11.77 17.67 -9.39
C ASN A 64 12.85 17.71 -10.49
N LYS A 65 14.01 17.12 -10.27
CA LYS A 65 15.13 17.08 -11.24
C LYS A 65 14.83 16.11 -12.39
N PRO A 66 15.42 16.31 -13.59
CA PRO A 66 15.21 15.44 -14.76
C PRO A 66 15.53 13.97 -14.49
N ASP A 67 16.57 13.69 -13.70
CA ASP A 67 17.09 12.37 -13.35
C ASP A 67 16.42 11.74 -12.12
N SER A 68 15.49 12.43 -11.47
CA SER A 68 14.76 11.87 -10.33
C SER A 68 13.90 10.68 -10.74
N ARG A 69 14.06 9.55 -10.06
CA ARG A 69 13.34 8.29 -10.32
C ARG A 69 11.85 8.41 -10.01
N CYS A 70 11.52 9.11 -8.94
CA CYS A 70 10.16 9.33 -8.48
C CYS A 70 9.99 10.81 -8.15
N LYS A 71 8.95 11.44 -8.71
CA LYS A 71 8.75 12.90 -8.62
C LYS A 71 7.47 13.27 -7.91
N THR A 72 6.57 12.32 -7.72
CA THR A 72 5.21 12.56 -7.24
C THR A 72 4.90 11.75 -6.00
N VAL A 73 4.01 12.28 -5.18
CA VAL A 73 3.44 11.57 -4.03
C VAL A 73 1.93 11.61 -4.12
N PHE A 74 1.31 10.45 -4.07
CA PHE A 74 -0.14 10.30 -4.00
C PHE A 74 -0.56 9.88 -2.59
N THR A 75 -1.62 10.47 -2.05
CA THR A 75 -2.14 10.13 -0.73
C THR A 75 -3.66 10.24 -0.67
N GLY A 76 -4.26 9.52 0.27
CA GLY A 76 -5.70 9.54 0.50
C GLY A 76 -6.51 8.62 -0.41
N ALA A 77 -5.88 7.57 -0.99
CA ALA A 77 -6.53 6.60 -1.88
C ALA A 77 -7.89 6.10 -1.37
N LEU A 78 -8.01 5.82 -0.08
CA LEU A 78 -9.20 5.28 0.59
C LEU A 78 -9.65 6.14 1.78
N ALA A 79 -9.32 7.43 1.81
CA ALA A 79 -9.56 8.29 2.96
C ALA A 79 -11.03 8.69 3.18
N ASN A 80 -11.96 8.34 2.27
CA ASN A 80 -13.39 8.57 2.46
C ASN A 80 -14.24 7.40 1.94
N TYR A 81 -15.52 7.38 2.35
CA TYR A 81 -16.44 6.30 1.99
C TYR A 81 -16.77 6.26 0.51
N ARG A 82 -16.73 7.38 -0.22
CA ARG A 82 -16.98 7.44 -1.66
C ARG A 82 -15.93 6.62 -2.41
N ARG A 83 -14.65 6.82 -2.10
CA ARG A 83 -13.54 6.07 -2.69
C ARG A 83 -13.54 4.60 -2.29
N ILE A 84 -13.94 4.29 -1.04
CA ILE A 84 -14.15 2.89 -0.61
C ILE A 84 -15.28 2.24 -1.41
N ALA A 85 -16.39 2.94 -1.62
CA ALA A 85 -17.49 2.43 -2.47
C ALA A 85 -17.01 2.17 -3.90
N MET A 86 -16.33 3.11 -4.51
CA MET A 86 -15.74 2.97 -5.86
C MET A 86 -14.79 1.77 -5.93
N MET A 87 -13.88 1.61 -4.97
CA MET A 87 -12.98 0.45 -4.87
C MET A 87 -13.76 -0.87 -4.82
N MET A 88 -14.90 -0.91 -4.14
CA MET A 88 -15.78 -2.09 -4.07
C MET A 88 -16.65 -2.28 -5.32
N GLY A 89 -16.59 -1.39 -6.30
CA GLY A 89 -17.42 -1.44 -7.50
C GLY A 89 -18.88 -1.02 -7.26
N LEU A 90 -19.10 -0.15 -6.28
CA LEU A 90 -20.39 0.38 -5.91
C LEU A 90 -20.53 1.86 -6.30
N PRO A 91 -21.77 2.38 -6.40
CA PRO A 91 -21.99 3.83 -6.53
C PRO A 91 -21.29 4.60 -5.41
N ALA A 92 -20.70 5.75 -5.76
CA ALA A 92 -19.89 6.55 -4.82
C ALA A 92 -20.71 7.09 -3.62
N ASP A 93 -22.02 7.18 -3.74
CA ASP A 93 -22.97 7.60 -2.70
C ASP A 93 -23.52 6.44 -1.86
N THR A 94 -23.00 5.23 -2.04
CA THR A 94 -23.39 4.06 -1.25
C THR A 94 -23.23 4.31 0.24
N HIS A 95 -24.28 4.08 1.01
CA HIS A 95 -24.28 4.33 2.44
C HIS A 95 -23.24 3.43 3.17
N PRO A 96 -22.48 3.93 4.14
CA PRO A 96 -21.42 3.17 4.83
C PRO A 96 -21.85 1.83 5.42
N ARG A 97 -23.10 1.70 5.88
CA ARG A 97 -23.65 0.42 6.39
C ARG A 97 -23.66 -0.66 5.33
N GLU A 98 -23.94 -0.32 4.07
CA GLU A 98 -23.93 -1.27 2.97
C GLU A 98 -22.50 -1.70 2.61
N LEU A 99 -21.52 -0.77 2.71
CA LEU A 99 -20.12 -1.10 2.54
C LEU A 99 -19.65 -2.13 3.58
N VAL A 100 -20.05 -1.98 4.85
CA VAL A 100 -19.72 -2.93 5.92
C VAL A 100 -20.36 -4.30 5.66
N LYS A 101 -21.65 -4.35 5.26
CA LYS A 101 -22.33 -5.61 4.93
C LYS A 101 -21.64 -6.35 3.79
N LEU A 102 -21.32 -5.63 2.71
CA LEU A 102 -20.64 -6.21 1.56
C LEU A 102 -19.22 -6.65 1.92
N GLY A 103 -18.48 -5.84 2.68
CA GLY A 103 -17.13 -6.18 3.15
C GLY A 103 -17.09 -7.52 3.88
N ARG A 104 -18.05 -7.77 4.76
CA ARG A 104 -18.19 -9.06 5.46
C ARG A 104 -18.39 -10.24 4.49
N THR A 105 -19.16 -10.05 3.44
CA THR A 105 -19.43 -11.10 2.44
C THR A 105 -18.21 -11.35 1.56
N ILE A 106 -17.53 -10.30 1.14
CA ILE A 106 -16.32 -10.41 0.29
C ILE A 106 -15.21 -11.15 1.01
N LEU A 107 -15.02 -10.88 2.29
CA LEU A 107 -13.93 -11.49 3.10
C LEU A 107 -14.15 -13.00 3.34
N THR A 108 -15.32 -13.56 3.04
CA THR A 108 -15.60 -15.00 3.19
C THR A 108 -15.33 -15.83 1.92
N GLY A 109 -15.14 -15.18 0.76
CA GLY A 109 -14.98 -15.85 -0.53
C GLY A 109 -13.54 -15.79 -1.06
N ALA A 110 -12.71 -16.79 -0.73
CA ALA A 110 -11.32 -16.84 -1.19
C ALA A 110 -11.20 -17.22 -2.67
N ILE A 111 -10.44 -16.45 -3.44
CA ILE A 111 -10.04 -16.78 -4.82
C ILE A 111 -8.52 -16.94 -4.83
N PRO A 112 -7.95 -18.10 -5.21
CA PRO A 112 -6.51 -18.29 -5.26
C PRO A 112 -5.82 -17.27 -6.17
N PRO A 113 -4.61 -16.76 -5.81
CA PRO A 113 -3.86 -15.85 -6.66
C PRO A 113 -3.37 -16.56 -7.92
N LYS A 114 -3.35 -15.83 -9.04
CA LYS A 114 -2.68 -16.28 -10.25
C LYS A 114 -1.19 -15.95 -10.16
N ILE A 115 -0.35 -16.99 -10.17
CA ILE A 115 1.11 -16.82 -10.21
C ILE A 115 1.52 -16.46 -11.63
N VAL A 116 2.26 -15.36 -11.77
CA VAL A 116 2.81 -14.90 -13.05
C VAL A 116 4.33 -14.87 -12.99
N LYS A 117 5.00 -15.11 -14.12
CA LYS A 117 6.48 -15.15 -14.21
C LYS A 117 7.11 -13.76 -14.15
N THR A 118 6.41 -12.74 -14.63
CA THR A 118 6.88 -11.35 -14.69
C THR A 118 5.73 -10.37 -14.57
N GLY A 119 6.03 -9.09 -14.38
CA GLY A 119 5.07 -8.00 -14.29
C GLY A 119 5.80 -6.65 -14.26
N PRO A 120 5.08 -5.51 -14.30
CA PRO A 120 5.66 -4.17 -14.31
C PRO A 120 6.66 -3.90 -13.17
N CYS A 121 6.49 -4.54 -12.02
CA CYS A 121 7.42 -4.46 -10.88
C CYS A 121 8.83 -5.04 -11.17
N LYS A 122 9.03 -5.70 -12.31
CA LYS A 122 10.31 -6.26 -12.73
C LYS A 122 10.92 -5.54 -13.94
N GLU A 123 10.31 -4.45 -14.41
CA GLU A 123 10.83 -3.65 -15.52
C GLU A 123 12.10 -2.89 -15.14
N ASN A 124 12.17 -2.43 -13.88
CA ASN A 124 13.33 -1.73 -13.33
C ASN A 124 13.81 -2.45 -12.08
N ILE A 125 14.95 -3.10 -12.17
CA ILE A 125 15.55 -3.85 -11.05
C ILE A 125 16.80 -3.10 -10.60
N ILE A 126 16.85 -2.74 -9.32
CA ILE A 126 17.97 -2.05 -8.67
C ILE A 126 18.51 -2.98 -7.59
N THR A 127 19.79 -3.28 -7.62
CA THR A 127 20.44 -4.22 -6.70
C THR A 127 21.80 -3.72 -6.22
N GLY A 128 22.27 -4.28 -5.11
CA GLY A 128 23.59 -3.99 -4.56
C GLY A 128 23.78 -2.52 -4.20
N ASP A 129 24.92 -1.96 -4.52
CA ASP A 129 25.33 -0.60 -4.16
C ASP A 129 24.52 0.50 -4.86
N ALA A 130 23.75 0.13 -5.90
CA ALA A 130 22.85 1.07 -6.59
C ALA A 130 21.53 1.32 -5.83
N ILE A 131 21.27 0.59 -4.74
CA ILE A 131 20.08 0.78 -3.90
C ILE A 131 20.22 2.07 -3.10
N ASN A 132 19.24 2.96 -3.26
CA ASN A 132 19.14 4.18 -2.49
C ASN A 132 17.67 4.53 -2.20
N LEU A 133 17.22 4.31 -0.99
CA LEU A 133 15.85 4.60 -0.56
C LEU A 133 15.52 6.10 -0.60
N TYR A 134 16.52 6.97 -0.55
CA TYR A 134 16.34 8.41 -0.70
C TYR A 134 16.07 8.86 -2.13
N ASP A 135 16.10 7.96 -3.13
CA ASP A 135 15.64 8.25 -4.50
C ASP A 135 14.12 8.40 -4.57
N PHE A 136 13.41 8.06 -3.48
CA PHE A 136 11.96 8.16 -3.39
C PHE A 136 11.56 9.33 -2.47
N PRO A 137 10.54 10.13 -2.85
CA PRO A 137 10.10 11.28 -2.09
C PRO A 137 9.27 10.87 -0.85
N ALA A 138 9.82 9.99 0.00
CA ALA A 138 9.18 9.58 1.23
C ALA A 138 9.01 10.79 2.17
N PRO A 139 7.79 11.14 2.62
CA PRO A 139 7.57 12.29 3.44
C PRO A 139 8.01 12.11 4.89
N TYR A 140 8.41 13.21 5.51
CA TYR A 140 8.42 13.41 6.94
C TYR A 140 7.06 14.01 7.31
N TRP A 141 6.13 13.18 7.79
CA TRP A 141 4.72 13.54 7.87
C TRP A 141 4.39 14.53 8.99
N ASN A 142 4.95 14.30 10.18
CA ASN A 142 4.65 15.10 11.37
C ASN A 142 5.93 15.43 12.13
N ARG A 143 5.90 16.55 12.85
CA ARG A 143 7.05 17.10 13.56
C ARG A 143 7.71 16.14 14.57
N LEU A 144 6.95 15.21 15.14
CA LEU A 144 7.42 14.25 16.14
C LEU A 144 7.62 12.84 15.57
N ASP A 145 7.57 12.67 14.26
CA ASP A 145 7.89 11.39 13.63
C ASP A 145 9.38 11.06 13.80
N GLY A 146 9.71 9.78 13.84
CA GLY A 146 11.09 9.32 13.97
C GLY A 146 11.92 9.47 12.71
N GLY A 147 11.31 9.74 11.54
CA GLY A 147 11.99 9.86 10.25
C GLY A 147 11.01 9.93 9.08
N ARG A 148 11.55 9.70 7.87
CA ARG A 148 10.79 9.69 6.62
C ARG A 148 10.11 8.34 6.43
N TYR A 149 8.77 8.33 6.45
CA TYR A 149 8.00 7.09 6.32
C TYR A 149 7.69 6.78 4.86
N ILE A 150 8.42 5.82 4.30
CA ILE A 150 8.16 5.29 2.96
C ILE A 150 7.04 4.23 2.96
N MET A 151 6.89 3.52 4.09
CA MET A 151 5.84 2.50 4.27
C MET A 151 4.74 3.04 5.18
N THR A 152 3.96 3.99 4.70
CA THR A 152 2.78 4.50 5.41
C THR A 152 1.57 3.60 5.17
N TYR A 153 1.41 3.12 3.94
CA TYR A 153 0.34 2.22 3.53
C TYR A 153 0.85 1.28 2.42
N GLY A 154 1.80 0.41 2.76
CA GLY A 154 2.40 -0.57 1.86
C GLY A 154 2.13 -2.00 2.33
N GLY A 155 1.96 -2.91 1.39
CA GLY A 155 1.77 -4.33 1.65
C GLY A 155 3.08 -5.03 1.97
N CYS A 156 3.28 -5.47 3.21
CA CYS A 156 4.39 -6.35 3.59
C CYS A 156 3.99 -7.80 3.39
N VAL A 157 4.70 -8.48 2.51
CA VAL A 157 4.47 -9.88 2.17
C VAL A 157 5.49 -10.75 2.89
N THR A 158 5.01 -11.68 3.70
CA THR A 158 5.83 -12.69 4.37
C THR A 158 5.25 -14.07 4.12
N LYS A 159 6.05 -15.11 4.33
CA LYS A 159 5.67 -16.50 4.10
C LYS A 159 5.94 -17.33 5.35
N ASP A 160 4.98 -18.13 5.72
CA ASP A 160 5.14 -19.16 6.76
C ASP A 160 6.11 -20.24 6.26
N PRO A 161 7.18 -20.58 6.98
CA PRO A 161 8.17 -21.55 6.52
C PRO A 161 7.65 -22.99 6.47
N GLU A 162 6.70 -23.35 7.32
CA GLU A 162 6.19 -24.72 7.44
C GLU A 162 5.07 -24.98 6.43
N THR A 163 4.10 -24.07 6.37
CA THR A 163 2.90 -24.25 5.54
C THR A 163 3.01 -23.67 4.14
N GLY A 164 3.99 -22.77 3.92
CA GLY A 164 4.13 -22.03 2.68
C GLY A 164 3.06 -20.96 2.46
N VAL A 165 2.17 -20.72 3.43
CA VAL A 165 1.10 -19.72 3.33
C VAL A 165 1.70 -18.33 3.39
N MET A 166 1.31 -17.48 2.43
CA MET A 166 1.69 -16.07 2.40
C MET A 166 0.70 -15.21 3.16
N ASN A 167 1.21 -14.19 3.82
CA ASN A 167 0.43 -13.12 4.42
C ASN A 167 0.83 -11.77 3.82
N VAL A 168 -0.14 -10.91 3.61
CA VAL A 168 0.06 -9.50 3.26
C VAL A 168 -0.53 -8.67 4.37
N GLY A 169 0.29 -7.80 4.99
CA GLY A 169 -0.16 -6.93 6.07
C GLY A 169 0.41 -5.52 5.94
N VAL A 170 -0.24 -4.54 6.55
CA VAL A 170 0.24 -3.15 6.58
C VAL A 170 1.05 -2.93 7.85
N TYR A 171 2.32 -2.57 7.68
CA TYR A 171 3.24 -2.25 8.77
C TYR A 171 4.00 -0.98 8.43
N ARG A 172 4.06 -0.04 9.38
CA ARG A 172 4.80 1.20 9.15
C ARG A 172 6.30 0.96 9.16
N GLY A 173 6.99 1.60 8.23
CA GLY A 173 8.44 1.58 8.13
C GLY A 173 8.99 2.92 7.66
N MET A 174 10.05 3.37 8.32
CA MET A 174 10.74 4.60 7.96
C MET A 174 12.09 4.30 7.31
N ILE A 175 12.60 5.23 6.53
CA ILE A 175 13.96 5.15 5.99
C ILE A 175 14.94 5.40 7.14
N HIS A 176 15.80 4.41 7.42
CA HIS A 176 16.91 4.57 8.37
C HIS A 176 18.17 5.05 7.65
N ASP A 177 18.49 4.38 6.55
CA ASP A 177 19.59 4.75 5.66
C ASP A 177 19.25 4.36 4.21
N LYS A 178 20.24 4.37 3.31
CA LYS A 178 20.05 4.08 1.88
C LYS A 178 19.43 2.70 1.61
N THR A 179 19.60 1.74 2.51
CA THR A 179 19.26 0.33 2.28
C THR A 179 18.41 -0.30 3.37
N HIS A 180 18.16 0.40 4.49
CA HIS A 180 17.46 -0.15 5.64
C HIS A 180 16.16 0.59 5.96
N ILE A 181 15.12 -0.21 6.22
CA ILE A 181 13.80 0.26 6.67
C ILE A 181 13.43 -0.51 7.94
N PRO A 182 13.59 0.06 9.13
CA PRO A 182 13.01 -0.50 10.37
C PRO A 182 11.49 -0.59 10.25
N ILE A 183 10.95 -1.74 10.60
CA ILE A 183 9.50 -2.02 10.60
C ILE A 183 9.04 -2.23 12.02
N LEU A 184 7.95 -1.53 12.41
CA LEU A 184 7.29 -1.80 13.68
C LEU A 184 6.37 -3.00 13.54
N MET A 185 6.64 -4.05 14.29
CA MET A 185 5.79 -5.24 14.36
C MET A 185 5.64 -5.74 15.79
N TRP A 186 4.53 -6.44 16.06
CA TRP A 186 4.27 -7.14 17.30
C TRP A 186 4.21 -8.64 17.05
N ARG A 187 4.70 -9.46 18.00
CA ARG A 187 4.68 -10.92 17.87
C ARG A 187 3.28 -11.51 17.71
N ALA A 188 2.25 -10.83 18.21
CA ALA A 188 0.85 -11.24 18.06
C ALA A 188 0.25 -10.95 16.66
N GLN A 189 0.93 -10.17 15.82
CA GLN A 189 0.50 -9.91 14.45
C GLN A 189 0.93 -11.06 13.52
N HIS A 190 0.29 -11.18 12.34
CA HIS A 190 0.61 -12.24 11.38
C HIS A 190 2.08 -12.26 10.96
N ILE A 191 2.69 -11.10 10.71
CA ILE A 191 4.13 -11.01 10.45
C ILE A 191 4.95 -11.56 11.63
N GLY A 192 4.57 -11.23 12.87
CA GLY A 192 5.24 -11.72 14.08
C GLY A 192 5.15 -13.24 14.25
N HIS A 193 4.04 -13.85 13.85
CA HIS A 193 3.91 -15.31 13.82
C HIS A 193 4.88 -15.93 12.81
N HIS A 194 4.98 -15.37 11.60
CA HIS A 194 5.93 -15.87 10.59
C HIS A 194 7.38 -15.69 11.05
N VAL A 195 7.73 -14.52 11.61
CA VAL A 195 9.07 -14.29 12.18
C VAL A 195 9.39 -15.34 13.24
N THR A 196 8.46 -15.58 14.18
CA THR A 196 8.66 -16.58 15.25
C THR A 196 8.85 -17.99 14.70
N ALA A 197 8.08 -18.40 13.68
CA ALA A 197 8.23 -19.70 13.06
C ALA A 197 9.59 -19.86 12.35
N TRP A 198 10.06 -18.84 11.65
CA TRP A 198 11.40 -18.81 11.05
C TRP A 198 12.52 -18.88 12.12
N GLU A 199 12.40 -18.10 13.21
CA GLU A 199 13.35 -18.11 14.34
C GLU A 199 13.42 -19.49 15.00
N GLN A 200 12.27 -20.15 15.22
CA GLN A 200 12.19 -21.51 15.77
C GLN A 200 12.83 -22.55 14.84
N GLY A 201 12.78 -22.32 13.54
CA GLY A 201 13.51 -23.12 12.53
C GLY A 201 15.01 -22.81 12.45
N GLY A 202 15.54 -21.93 13.33
CA GLY A 202 16.97 -21.57 13.39
C GLY A 202 17.38 -20.48 12.40
N ALA A 203 16.44 -19.80 11.73
CA ALA A 203 16.75 -18.72 10.80
C ALA A 203 17.00 -17.41 11.54
N SER A 204 18.10 -16.72 11.22
CA SER A 204 18.41 -15.36 11.67
C SER A 204 17.82 -14.27 10.77
N GLU A 205 17.38 -14.63 9.57
CA GLU A 205 16.82 -13.74 8.56
C GLU A 205 15.60 -14.38 7.90
N ILE A 206 14.59 -13.56 7.57
CA ILE A 206 13.40 -14.02 6.85
C ILE A 206 13.23 -13.23 5.55
N PRO A 207 12.77 -13.88 4.47
CA PRO A 207 12.45 -13.17 3.24
C PRO A 207 11.19 -12.31 3.45
N ILE A 208 11.29 -11.03 3.11
CA ILE A 208 10.19 -10.09 3.11
C ILE A 208 10.14 -9.35 1.79
N ALA A 209 8.95 -9.15 1.24
CA ALA A 209 8.73 -8.22 0.15
C ALA A 209 7.81 -7.09 0.61
N VAL A 210 8.12 -5.87 0.18
CA VAL A 210 7.30 -4.69 0.45
C VAL A 210 6.79 -4.13 -0.87
N ALA A 211 5.48 -4.06 -1.01
CA ALA A 211 4.82 -3.49 -2.18
C ALA A 211 4.24 -2.12 -1.82
N ILE A 212 4.65 -1.08 -2.55
CA ILE A 212 4.22 0.31 -2.36
C ILE A 212 3.49 0.77 -3.63
N GLY A 213 2.35 1.47 -3.47
CA GLY A 213 1.54 1.91 -4.60
C GLY A 213 0.80 0.77 -5.28
N VAL A 214 0.31 -0.18 -4.50
CA VAL A 214 -0.50 -1.30 -4.98
C VAL A 214 -1.95 -0.89 -5.24
N GLU A 215 -2.69 -1.76 -5.90
CA GLU A 215 -4.11 -1.59 -6.14
C GLU A 215 -4.88 -1.46 -4.81
N PRO A 216 -5.85 -0.54 -4.70
CA PRO A 216 -6.46 -0.15 -3.42
C PRO A 216 -7.20 -1.29 -2.70
N ALA A 217 -7.76 -2.26 -3.42
CA ALA A 217 -8.41 -3.41 -2.77
C ALA A 217 -7.39 -4.32 -2.07
N LEU A 218 -6.17 -4.42 -2.59
CA LEU A 218 -5.08 -5.14 -1.90
C LEU A 218 -4.69 -4.41 -0.62
N GLU A 219 -4.53 -3.09 -0.67
CA GLU A 219 -4.23 -2.27 0.51
C GLU A 219 -5.31 -2.38 1.57
N PHE A 220 -6.59 -2.29 1.16
CA PHE A 220 -7.72 -2.44 2.06
C PHE A 220 -7.72 -3.81 2.76
N CYS A 221 -7.53 -4.88 2.01
CA CYS A 221 -7.50 -6.22 2.57
C CYS A 221 -6.26 -6.49 3.43
N ALA A 222 -5.10 -5.91 3.09
CA ALA A 222 -3.90 -6.02 3.91
C ALA A 222 -4.05 -5.37 5.28
N GLY A 223 -4.88 -4.32 5.39
CA GLY A 223 -5.23 -3.66 6.65
C GLY A 223 -6.43 -4.27 7.39
N ALA A 224 -7.20 -5.16 6.75
CA ALA A 224 -8.40 -5.72 7.36
C ALA A 224 -8.05 -6.82 8.38
N PRO A 225 -8.73 -6.87 9.55
CA PRO A 225 -8.56 -7.94 10.53
C PRO A 225 -9.26 -9.21 10.04
N VAL A 226 -8.58 -10.00 9.23
CA VAL A 226 -9.05 -11.32 8.77
C VAL A 226 -8.51 -12.43 9.65
N ASP A 227 -9.35 -13.38 10.03
CA ASP A 227 -9.00 -14.51 10.90
C ASP A 227 -7.91 -15.40 10.27
N ARG A 228 -7.14 -16.11 11.12
CA ARG A 228 -6.09 -17.07 10.72
C ARG A 228 -6.56 -18.09 9.68
N LYS A 229 -7.82 -18.53 9.75
CA LYS A 229 -8.42 -19.42 8.75
C LYS A 229 -8.64 -18.74 7.41
N SER A 230 -8.74 -17.41 7.38
CA SER A 230 -8.90 -16.57 6.20
C SER A 230 -7.61 -15.95 5.69
N THR A 231 -6.44 -16.23 6.30
CA THR A 231 -5.14 -15.81 5.76
C THR A 231 -4.86 -16.39 4.38
N ARG A 232 -5.51 -17.49 4.02
CA ARG A 232 -5.61 -17.97 2.63
C ARG A 232 -6.31 -16.96 1.71
N LEU A 233 -7.07 -16.02 2.25
CA LEU A 233 -7.81 -14.98 1.52
C LEU A 233 -6.93 -13.80 1.10
N ASN A 234 -5.90 -13.46 1.88
CA ASN A 234 -4.95 -12.39 1.52
C ASN A 234 -4.09 -12.75 0.29
N SER A 235 -4.05 -14.02 -0.09
CA SER A 235 -3.41 -14.48 -1.32
C SER A 235 -4.31 -14.42 -2.55
N SER A 236 -5.58 -14.05 -2.40
CA SER A 236 -6.59 -14.16 -3.45
C SER A 236 -6.84 -12.87 -4.25
N HIS A 237 -5.98 -11.86 -4.12
CA HIS A 237 -6.12 -10.64 -4.89
C HIS A 237 -5.63 -10.82 -6.32
N ARG A 238 -6.50 -10.51 -7.27
CA ARG A 238 -6.32 -10.70 -8.71
C ARG A 238 -5.18 -9.89 -9.34
N CYS A 239 -4.50 -9.04 -8.60
CA CYS A 239 -3.46 -8.18 -9.14
C CYS A 239 -2.38 -7.93 -8.09
N ILE A 240 -1.40 -8.83 -7.98
CA ILE A 240 -0.09 -8.46 -7.47
C ILE A 240 0.77 -8.11 -8.67
N SER A 241 0.61 -6.93 -9.20
CA SER A 241 1.54 -6.37 -10.15
C SER A 241 1.79 -4.93 -9.79
N TYR A 242 2.74 -4.67 -8.86
CA TYR A 242 3.37 -3.37 -8.71
C TYR A 242 4.55 -3.44 -7.78
N ALA A 243 5.57 -2.69 -8.15
CA ALA A 243 6.78 -2.28 -7.42
C ALA A 243 7.08 -3.07 -6.14
N VAL A 244 7.48 -4.33 -6.29
CA VAL A 244 8.02 -5.13 -5.19
C VAL A 244 9.46 -4.70 -5.01
N PHE A 245 9.77 -3.96 -3.95
CA PHE A 245 11.13 -3.80 -3.48
C PHE A 245 11.54 -5.09 -2.78
N CYS A 246 12.21 -5.99 -3.47
CA CYS A 246 12.91 -7.10 -2.83
C CYS A 246 14.21 -6.57 -2.23
N LEU A 247 14.18 -6.23 -0.95
CA LEU A 247 15.41 -6.03 -0.17
C LEU A 247 15.95 -7.41 0.17
N LYS A 248 16.87 -7.92 -0.65
CA LYS A 248 17.62 -9.12 -0.32
C LYS A 248 18.83 -8.68 0.49
N LYS A 249 18.82 -8.92 1.79
CA LYS A 249 20.04 -8.83 2.61
C LYS A 249 20.97 -9.97 2.19
N LYS A 250 22.24 -9.65 1.95
CA LYS A 250 23.33 -10.64 1.93
C LYS A 250 23.68 -11.03 3.33
#